data_c5154ee82c1398b25df71b67ce9af414
#
_entry.id   c5154ee82c1398b25df71b67ce9af414
#
_cell.length_a   1.000
_cell.length_b   1.000
_cell.length_c   1.000
_cell.angle_alpha   90.00
_cell.angle_beta   90.00
_cell.angle_gamma   90.00
#
_symmetry.space_group_name_H-M   'P 1'
#
loop_
_entity.id
_entity.type
_entity.pdbx_description
1 polymer ?
#
loop_
_entity_poly.entity_id
_entity_poly.type
_entity_poly.pdbx_seq_one_letter_code
_entity_poly.pdbx_strand_id
1 'polypeptide(L)'
;MPLVEKHGETMRLDVLYSAANHPWPQLRDHVLRAEADGFGRAWVFDHLSGAMLSGTRMLECFTLAGALAAATSTIGIGTLVVNAANRPPGVAVAAAASVQEISGGRFVFGLGAGAAPGSSWSREHDLLNIPLRDSLRERHRHLIHVLDLCDAQWDPERADHWAGFPLPSPRPPTLLGVNSLGLARIAGTRCDAMNIALNHPRISEFVAAARAARAASELAGRPFEVNAWTALNDAALDPGGDAQRRIAELGGDGLVLVA
;
A
#
# COMPACT_ATOMS: atom_id res chain seq x y z
N MET A 1 14.76 -9.17 16.76
CA MET A 1 15.62 -8.90 15.56
C MET A 1 16.22 -7.49 15.69
N PRO A 2 17.50 -7.27 15.44
CA PRO A 2 18.05 -5.93 15.52
C PRO A 2 17.55 -5.10 14.34
N LEU A 3 16.96 -3.99 14.67
CA LEU A 3 16.56 -2.92 13.76
C LEU A 3 17.84 -2.24 13.21
N VAL A 4 17.90 -1.92 11.92
CA VAL A 4 19.06 -1.26 11.32
C VAL A 4 18.93 0.25 11.51
N GLU A 5 19.94 0.89 12.08
CA GLU A 5 19.94 2.34 12.32
C GLU A 5 20.10 3.11 10.99
N LYS A 6 19.18 4.05 10.76
CA LYS A 6 19.28 5.07 9.71
C LYS A 6 19.49 6.43 10.38
N HIS A 7 20.72 6.96 10.36
CA HIS A 7 21.04 8.26 11.00
C HIS A 7 20.45 8.42 12.42
N GLY A 8 20.44 7.31 13.20
CA GLY A 8 19.86 7.28 14.55
C GLY A 8 18.40 6.84 14.63
N GLU A 9 17.70 6.62 13.50
CA GLU A 9 16.39 5.99 13.44
C GLU A 9 16.46 4.63 12.76
N THR A 10 15.72 3.67 13.31
CA THR A 10 15.72 2.29 12.84
C THR A 10 14.82 2.15 11.62
N MET A 11 15.35 1.58 10.51
CA MET A 11 14.54 1.30 9.32
C MET A 11 13.47 0.25 9.65
N ARG A 12 12.22 0.52 9.26
CA ARG A 12 11.12 -0.41 9.47
C ARG A 12 11.18 -1.56 8.46
N LEU A 13 11.06 -2.79 8.96
CA LEU A 13 10.81 -3.98 8.14
C LEU A 13 9.34 -4.33 8.20
N ASP A 14 8.73 -4.49 7.04
CA ASP A 14 7.34 -4.88 6.83
C ASP A 14 7.29 -6.23 6.08
N VAL A 15 6.16 -6.93 6.15
CA VAL A 15 5.97 -8.20 5.43
C VAL A 15 4.71 -8.16 4.57
N LEU A 16 4.72 -8.97 3.50
CA LEU A 16 3.55 -9.28 2.70
C LEU A 16 3.53 -10.78 2.43
N TYR A 17 2.55 -11.48 2.98
CA TYR A 17 2.30 -12.89 2.69
C TYR A 17 1.17 -13.00 1.66
N SER A 18 1.44 -13.70 0.55
CA SER A 18 0.47 -13.81 -0.54
C SER A 18 -0.69 -14.74 -0.17
N ALA A 19 -1.92 -14.25 -0.25
CA ALA A 19 -3.13 -15.07 -0.10
C ALA A 19 -3.33 -16.06 -1.27
N ALA A 20 -2.55 -15.94 -2.34
CA ALA A 20 -2.58 -16.85 -3.48
C ALA A 20 -2.04 -18.25 -3.11
N ASN A 21 -1.13 -18.31 -2.14
CA ASN A 21 -0.43 -19.54 -1.75
C ASN A 21 -0.73 -19.98 -0.32
N HIS A 22 -1.32 -19.11 0.51
CA HIS A 22 -1.59 -19.39 1.91
C HIS A 22 -3.10 -19.39 2.21
N PRO A 23 -3.69 -20.48 2.73
CA PRO A 23 -5.03 -20.46 3.27
C PRO A 23 -5.09 -19.58 4.52
N TRP A 24 -6.29 -19.06 4.84
CA TRP A 24 -6.51 -18.13 5.95
C TRP A 24 -5.82 -18.51 7.26
N PRO A 25 -5.92 -19.76 7.77
CA PRO A 25 -5.27 -20.10 9.04
C PRO A 25 -3.75 -19.93 9.01
N GLN A 26 -3.10 -20.34 7.91
CA GLN A 26 -1.65 -20.20 7.75
C GLN A 26 -1.24 -18.73 7.59
N LEU A 27 -1.98 -17.96 6.80
CA LEU A 27 -1.73 -16.54 6.61
C LEU A 27 -1.82 -15.78 7.93
N ARG A 28 -2.90 -16.01 8.69
CA ARG A 28 -3.07 -15.44 10.03
C ARG A 28 -1.89 -15.79 10.94
N ASP A 29 -1.50 -17.05 11.00
CA ASP A 29 -0.42 -17.51 11.87
C ASP A 29 0.94 -16.94 11.47
N HIS A 30 1.18 -16.70 10.15
CA HIS A 30 2.37 -15.99 9.66
C HIS A 30 2.37 -14.53 10.13
N VAL A 31 1.24 -13.83 10.03
CA VAL A 31 1.14 -12.42 10.45
C VAL A 31 1.26 -12.28 11.96
N LEU A 32 0.66 -13.18 12.75
CA LEU A 32 0.84 -13.19 14.20
C LEU A 32 2.31 -13.43 14.63
N ARG A 33 3.03 -14.29 13.90
CA ARG A 33 4.47 -14.44 14.12
C ARG A 33 5.24 -13.20 13.75
N ALA A 34 4.94 -12.58 12.60
CA ALA A 34 5.56 -11.32 12.20
C ALA A 34 5.32 -10.19 13.23
N GLU A 35 4.12 -10.13 13.82
CA GLU A 35 3.83 -9.22 14.93
C GLU A 35 4.73 -9.49 16.14
N ALA A 36 4.84 -10.76 16.55
CA ALA A 36 5.70 -11.17 17.67
C ALA A 36 7.19 -10.93 17.39
N ASP A 37 7.61 -11.05 16.14
CA ASP A 37 8.99 -10.80 15.68
C ASP A 37 9.32 -9.30 15.52
N GLY A 38 8.33 -8.39 15.71
CA GLY A 38 8.53 -6.95 15.70
C GLY A 38 8.52 -6.32 14.29
N PHE A 39 7.94 -6.98 13.29
CA PHE A 39 7.68 -6.33 12.01
C PHE A 39 6.71 -5.16 12.16
N GLY A 40 6.93 -4.09 11.38
CA GLY A 40 6.14 -2.88 11.52
C GLY A 40 4.74 -2.98 10.93
N ARG A 41 4.62 -3.57 9.73
CA ARG A 41 3.33 -3.72 9.02
C ARG A 41 3.22 -5.05 8.30
N ALA A 42 1.98 -5.56 8.22
CA ALA A 42 1.59 -6.65 7.33
C ALA A 42 0.75 -6.08 6.18
N TRP A 43 1.16 -6.35 4.95
CA TRP A 43 0.51 -5.85 3.75
C TRP A 43 -0.29 -6.94 3.05
N VAL A 44 -1.36 -6.55 2.35
CA VAL A 44 -2.19 -7.44 1.55
C VAL A 44 -2.27 -6.96 0.10
N PHE A 45 -2.31 -7.92 -0.83
CA PHE A 45 -2.56 -7.65 -2.25
C PHE A 45 -4.04 -7.41 -2.54
N ASP A 46 -4.34 -6.71 -3.63
CA ASP A 46 -5.69 -6.55 -4.17
C ASP A 46 -5.83 -7.21 -5.54
N HIS A 47 -5.34 -8.45 -5.67
CA HIS A 47 -5.69 -9.33 -6.77
C HIS A 47 -7.00 -10.06 -6.48
N LEU A 48 -7.77 -10.32 -7.52
CA LEU A 48 -9.04 -11.05 -7.44
C LEU A 48 -8.85 -12.54 -7.79
N SER A 49 -7.70 -12.86 -8.42
CA SER A 49 -7.31 -14.22 -8.78
C SER A 49 -5.87 -14.51 -8.37
N GLY A 50 -5.64 -15.65 -7.74
CA GLY A 50 -4.29 -16.13 -7.41
C GLY A 50 -3.46 -16.54 -8.63
N ALA A 51 -4.10 -16.77 -9.78
CA ALA A 51 -3.42 -17.20 -11.01
C ALA A 51 -2.32 -16.23 -11.46
N MET A 52 -2.49 -14.93 -11.17
CA MET A 52 -1.50 -13.89 -11.48
C MET A 52 -0.22 -14.01 -10.65
N LEU A 53 -0.29 -14.70 -9.51
CA LEU A 53 0.79 -14.92 -8.56
C LEU A 53 1.18 -16.41 -8.48
N SER A 54 0.89 -17.18 -9.54
CA SER A 54 1.13 -18.63 -9.63
C SER A 54 0.45 -19.43 -8.51
N GLY A 55 -0.63 -18.89 -7.96
CA GLY A 55 -1.43 -19.52 -6.91
C GLY A 55 -2.78 -20.02 -7.41
N THR A 56 -3.47 -20.78 -6.55
CA THR A 56 -4.73 -21.43 -6.87
C THR A 56 -5.95 -20.77 -6.23
N ARG A 57 -5.75 -19.71 -5.46
CA ARG A 57 -6.77 -19.01 -4.67
C ARG A 57 -6.42 -17.53 -4.49
N MET A 58 -7.37 -16.75 -4.04
CA MET A 58 -7.15 -15.39 -3.53
C MET A 58 -8.25 -15.06 -2.52
N LEU A 59 -7.92 -14.30 -1.50
CA LEU A 59 -8.89 -13.68 -0.59
C LEU A 59 -9.04 -12.22 -0.98
N GLU A 60 -10.27 -11.71 -0.94
CA GLU A 60 -10.56 -10.31 -1.25
C GLU A 60 -9.85 -9.38 -0.26
N CYS A 61 -9.28 -8.31 -0.78
CA CYS A 61 -8.33 -7.44 -0.11
C CYS A 61 -8.83 -6.86 1.23
N PHE A 62 -9.99 -6.19 1.23
CA PHE A 62 -10.50 -5.55 2.45
C PHE A 62 -11.08 -6.54 3.45
N THR A 63 -11.64 -7.65 2.96
CA THR A 63 -12.07 -8.77 3.81
C THR A 63 -10.88 -9.36 4.56
N LEU A 64 -9.76 -9.57 3.85
CA LEU A 64 -8.53 -10.07 4.45
C LEU A 64 -7.90 -9.04 5.40
N ALA A 65 -7.80 -7.77 4.98
CA ALA A 65 -7.26 -6.70 5.81
C ALA A 65 -8.05 -6.52 7.12
N GLY A 66 -9.39 -6.56 7.05
CA GLY A 66 -10.26 -6.51 8.23
C GLY A 66 -10.08 -7.71 9.17
N ALA A 67 -9.96 -8.92 8.61
CA ALA A 67 -9.69 -10.12 9.40
C ALA A 67 -8.34 -10.08 10.12
N LEU A 68 -7.28 -9.61 9.43
CA LEU A 68 -5.95 -9.42 10.01
C LEU A 68 -5.96 -8.32 11.08
N ALA A 69 -6.64 -7.20 10.81
CA ALA A 69 -6.81 -6.12 11.78
C ALA A 69 -7.43 -6.58 13.10
N ALA A 70 -8.46 -7.43 13.00
CA ALA A 70 -9.14 -7.99 14.18
C ALA A 70 -8.32 -9.09 14.88
N ALA A 71 -7.43 -9.78 14.16
CA ALA A 71 -6.62 -10.88 14.72
C ALA A 71 -5.30 -10.39 15.35
N THR A 72 -4.89 -9.15 15.11
CA THR A 72 -3.61 -8.57 15.57
C THR A 72 -3.84 -7.38 16.51
N SER A 73 -2.81 -6.98 17.25
CA SER A 73 -2.92 -5.94 18.27
C SER A 73 -2.02 -4.73 18.04
N THR A 74 -0.83 -4.93 17.49
CA THR A 74 0.22 -3.90 17.40
C THR A 74 0.75 -3.70 15.99
N ILE A 75 0.87 -4.75 15.18
CA ILE A 75 1.36 -4.66 13.81
C ILE A 75 0.41 -3.81 12.95
N GLY A 76 0.97 -2.89 12.16
CA GLY A 76 0.18 -2.13 11.18
C GLY A 76 -0.38 -3.05 10.10
N ILE A 77 -1.55 -2.72 9.57
CA ILE A 77 -2.15 -3.43 8.43
C ILE A 77 -2.20 -2.47 7.25
N GLY A 78 -1.87 -2.94 6.05
CA GLY A 78 -1.92 -2.09 4.87
C GLY A 78 -2.26 -2.84 3.60
N THR A 79 -2.67 -2.10 2.60
CA THR A 79 -2.87 -2.64 1.25
C THR A 79 -1.69 -2.27 0.35
N LEU A 80 -1.15 -3.22 -0.41
CA LEU A 80 -0.01 -2.99 -1.30
C LEU A 80 -0.23 -3.66 -2.67
N VAL A 81 -1.04 -3.10 -3.54
CA VAL A 81 -1.83 -1.87 -3.36
C VAL A 81 -3.25 -2.14 -3.84
N VAL A 82 -4.24 -1.43 -3.30
CA VAL A 82 -5.61 -1.47 -3.84
C VAL A 82 -5.57 -1.03 -5.29
N ASN A 83 -6.08 -1.88 -6.17
CA ASN A 83 -6.30 -1.56 -7.55
C ASN A 83 -7.54 -0.65 -7.68
N ALA A 84 -7.34 0.61 -8.05
CA ALA A 84 -8.43 1.58 -8.16
C ALA A 84 -9.57 1.16 -9.10
N ALA A 85 -9.34 0.18 -10.00
CA ALA A 85 -10.35 -0.33 -10.92
C ALA A 85 -11.24 -1.43 -10.32
N ASN A 86 -10.81 -2.13 -9.26
CA ASN A 86 -11.48 -3.35 -8.76
C ASN A 86 -12.87 -3.09 -8.18
N ARG A 87 -13.16 -1.87 -7.74
CA ARG A 87 -14.45 -1.53 -7.13
C ARG A 87 -14.80 -0.03 -7.30
N PRO A 88 -16.08 0.35 -7.12
CA PRO A 88 -16.44 1.77 -7.09
C PRO A 88 -15.61 2.55 -6.07
N PRO A 89 -15.09 3.74 -6.41
CA PRO A 89 -14.21 4.53 -5.56
C PRO A 89 -14.75 4.75 -4.14
N GLY A 90 -16.01 5.15 -4.01
CA GLY A 90 -16.64 5.37 -2.71
C GLY A 90 -16.72 4.11 -1.84
N VAL A 91 -16.87 2.92 -2.46
CA VAL A 91 -16.84 1.64 -1.74
C VAL A 91 -15.44 1.35 -1.20
N ALA A 92 -14.38 1.62 -1.99
CA ALA A 92 -13.00 1.45 -1.54
C ALA A 92 -12.67 2.38 -0.36
N VAL A 93 -13.11 3.64 -0.42
CA VAL A 93 -12.90 4.65 0.62
C VAL A 93 -13.64 4.28 1.92
N ALA A 94 -14.90 3.83 1.82
CA ALA A 94 -15.66 3.37 2.99
C ALA A 94 -15.08 2.10 3.61
N ALA A 95 -14.62 1.15 2.78
CA ALA A 95 -13.96 -0.07 3.27
C ALA A 95 -12.64 0.24 3.99
N ALA A 96 -11.83 1.15 3.45
CA ALA A 96 -10.59 1.61 4.08
C ALA A 96 -10.85 2.24 5.46
N ALA A 97 -11.88 3.10 5.57
CA ALA A 97 -12.28 3.69 6.85
C ALA A 97 -12.75 2.63 7.86
N SER A 98 -13.46 1.59 7.40
CA SER A 98 -13.89 0.49 8.25
C SER A 98 -12.71 -0.35 8.78
N VAL A 99 -11.72 -0.65 7.92
CA VAL A 99 -10.50 -1.34 8.37
C VAL A 99 -9.70 -0.48 9.35
N GLN A 100 -9.65 0.84 9.15
CA GLN A 100 -9.00 1.76 10.09
C GLN A 100 -9.65 1.68 11.48
N GLU A 101 -10.96 1.69 11.55
CA GLU A 101 -11.70 1.54 12.80
C GLU A 101 -11.44 0.18 13.46
N ILE A 102 -11.61 -0.91 12.71
CA ILE A 102 -11.37 -2.29 13.20
C ILE A 102 -9.94 -2.47 13.70
N SER A 103 -8.96 -1.88 13.04
CA SER A 103 -7.55 -1.95 13.43
C SER A 103 -7.19 -1.05 14.62
N GLY A 104 -8.09 -0.20 15.11
CA GLY A 104 -7.77 0.80 16.12
C GLY A 104 -6.75 1.84 15.64
N GLY A 105 -6.83 2.25 14.38
CA GLY A 105 -5.97 3.30 13.82
C GLY A 105 -4.65 2.82 13.19
N ARG A 106 -4.46 1.49 13.00
CA ARG A 106 -3.22 0.90 12.47
C ARG A 106 -3.21 0.66 10.96
N PHE A 107 -4.27 1.06 10.23
CA PHE A 107 -4.39 0.79 8.81
C PHE A 107 -3.68 1.84 7.94
N VAL A 108 -3.08 1.38 6.83
CA VAL A 108 -2.50 2.21 5.77
C VAL A 108 -3.20 1.89 4.45
N PHE A 109 -3.81 2.91 3.84
CA PHE A 109 -4.51 2.77 2.58
C PHE A 109 -3.55 2.93 1.39
N GLY A 110 -2.98 1.83 0.95
CA GLY A 110 -2.12 1.81 -0.24
C GLY A 110 -2.94 1.66 -1.52
N LEU A 111 -2.69 2.53 -2.50
CA LEU A 111 -3.42 2.68 -3.76
C LEU A 111 -2.51 2.46 -4.97
N GLY A 112 -3.08 1.95 -6.05
CA GLY A 112 -2.47 1.83 -7.37
C GLY A 112 -3.43 2.25 -8.48
N ALA A 113 -2.88 2.73 -9.59
CA ALA A 113 -3.66 3.25 -10.72
C ALA A 113 -4.42 2.17 -11.52
N GLY A 114 -4.24 0.91 -11.18
CA GLY A 114 -4.88 -0.21 -11.85
C GLY A 114 -4.15 -0.72 -13.09
N ALA A 115 -4.57 -1.91 -13.56
CA ALA A 115 -4.01 -2.56 -14.72
C ALA A 115 -4.37 -1.83 -16.02
N ALA A 116 -3.51 -1.96 -17.03
CA ALA A 116 -3.84 -1.55 -18.41
C ALA A 116 -4.63 -2.69 -19.10
N PRO A 117 -5.64 -2.37 -19.93
CA PRO A 117 -6.29 -3.37 -20.78
C PRO A 117 -5.28 -4.15 -21.62
N GLY A 118 -5.47 -5.45 -21.77
CA GLY A 118 -4.58 -6.32 -22.54
C GLY A 118 -3.21 -6.60 -21.91
N SER A 119 -2.93 -6.06 -20.71
CA SER A 119 -1.73 -6.42 -19.97
C SER A 119 -1.89 -7.80 -19.31
N SER A 120 -0.77 -8.41 -18.89
CA SER A 120 -0.81 -9.66 -18.10
C SER A 120 -1.67 -9.54 -16.84
N TRP A 121 -1.82 -8.34 -16.29
CA TRP A 121 -2.57 -8.02 -15.09
C TRP A 121 -4.07 -7.74 -15.32
N SER A 122 -4.56 -7.73 -16.58
CA SER A 122 -5.97 -7.43 -16.88
C SER A 122 -6.88 -8.66 -16.86
N ARG A 123 -6.32 -9.88 -16.94
CA ARG A 123 -7.10 -11.11 -17.14
C ARG A 123 -8.17 -11.34 -16.06
N GLU A 124 -7.90 -11.03 -14.82
CA GLU A 124 -8.88 -11.16 -13.74
C GLU A 124 -10.06 -10.19 -13.91
N HIS A 125 -9.81 -9.01 -14.46
CA HIS A 125 -10.84 -8.01 -14.76
C HIS A 125 -11.74 -8.46 -15.92
N ASP A 126 -11.16 -9.02 -16.97
CA ASP A 126 -11.92 -9.57 -18.13
C ASP A 126 -12.86 -10.68 -17.68
N LEU A 127 -12.39 -11.61 -16.83
CA LEU A 127 -13.20 -12.72 -16.31
C LEU A 127 -14.34 -12.27 -15.40
N LEU A 128 -14.17 -11.18 -14.67
CA LEU A 128 -15.15 -10.64 -13.72
C LEU A 128 -15.96 -9.47 -14.29
N ASN A 129 -15.79 -9.15 -15.57
CA ASN A 129 -16.44 -8.03 -16.24
C ASN A 129 -16.21 -6.69 -15.53
N ILE A 130 -15.02 -6.49 -14.99
CA ILE A 130 -14.62 -5.22 -14.37
C ILE A 130 -14.02 -4.32 -15.46
N PRO A 131 -14.62 -3.17 -15.76
CA PRO A 131 -14.15 -2.30 -16.83
C PRO A 131 -12.83 -1.63 -16.45
N LEU A 132 -11.84 -1.77 -17.33
CA LEU A 132 -10.56 -1.08 -17.22
C LEU A 132 -10.56 0.19 -18.07
N ARG A 133 -9.74 1.16 -17.69
CA ARG A 133 -9.55 2.41 -18.45
C ARG A 133 -8.41 2.27 -19.43
N ASP A 134 -8.65 2.66 -20.69
CA ASP A 134 -7.72 2.43 -21.79
C ASP A 134 -6.41 3.21 -21.63
N SER A 135 -6.49 4.48 -21.29
CA SER A 135 -5.31 5.34 -21.24
C SER A 135 -4.71 5.45 -19.84
N LEU A 136 -3.38 5.60 -19.77
CA LEU A 136 -2.67 5.91 -18.52
C LEU A 136 -3.22 7.19 -17.87
N ARG A 137 -3.58 8.19 -18.68
CA ARG A 137 -4.16 9.46 -18.20
C ARG A 137 -5.50 9.24 -17.50
N GLU A 138 -6.36 8.37 -18.01
CA GLU A 138 -7.65 8.06 -17.39
C GLU A 138 -7.47 7.27 -16.11
N ARG A 139 -6.53 6.32 -16.07
CA ARG A 139 -6.19 5.60 -14.86
C ARG A 139 -5.68 6.53 -13.76
N HIS A 140 -4.79 7.47 -14.09
CA HIS A 140 -4.32 8.48 -13.13
C HIS A 140 -5.45 9.40 -12.66
N ARG A 141 -6.34 9.84 -13.55
CA ARG A 141 -7.51 10.67 -13.18
C ARG A 141 -8.45 9.92 -12.24
N HIS A 142 -8.66 8.63 -12.48
CA HIS A 142 -9.48 7.80 -11.62
C HIS A 142 -8.87 7.60 -10.24
N LEU A 143 -7.56 7.36 -10.18
CA LEU A 143 -6.82 7.29 -8.92
C LEU A 143 -6.93 8.62 -8.13
N ILE A 144 -6.76 9.77 -8.81
CA ILE A 144 -6.93 11.09 -8.18
C ILE A 144 -8.35 11.23 -7.64
N HIS A 145 -9.37 10.79 -8.37
CA HIS A 145 -10.75 10.81 -7.89
C HIS A 145 -10.95 9.96 -6.61
N VAL A 146 -10.28 8.81 -6.47
CA VAL A 146 -10.29 8.06 -5.20
C VAL A 146 -9.70 8.89 -4.07
N LEU A 147 -8.58 9.58 -4.30
CA LEU A 147 -7.94 10.47 -3.31
C LEU A 147 -8.83 11.66 -2.96
N ASP A 148 -9.51 12.26 -3.94
CA ASP A 148 -10.47 13.35 -3.71
C ASP A 148 -11.63 12.89 -2.82
N LEU A 149 -12.11 11.66 -3.00
CA LEU A 149 -13.13 11.07 -2.14
C LEU A 149 -12.62 10.79 -0.72
N CYS A 150 -11.35 10.37 -0.57
CA CYS A 150 -10.74 10.27 0.76
C CYS A 150 -10.72 11.64 1.46
N ASP A 151 -10.31 12.69 0.75
CA ASP A 151 -10.26 14.04 1.30
C ASP A 151 -11.66 14.51 1.71
N ALA A 152 -12.66 14.31 0.84
CA ALA A 152 -14.02 14.77 1.11
C ALA A 152 -14.75 13.95 2.20
N GLN A 153 -14.56 12.62 2.22
CA GLN A 153 -15.31 11.75 3.13
C GLN A 153 -14.69 11.66 4.53
N TRP A 154 -13.34 11.77 4.61
CA TRP A 154 -12.60 11.62 5.87
C TRP A 154 -12.26 12.95 6.54
N ASP A 155 -12.74 14.07 6.00
CA ASP A 155 -12.61 15.37 6.65
C ASP A 155 -13.55 15.42 7.87
N PRO A 156 -13.08 15.76 9.08
CA PRO A 156 -13.93 15.99 10.23
C PRO A 156 -14.99 17.07 10.01
N GLU A 157 -14.70 18.06 9.17
CA GLU A 157 -15.60 19.17 8.78
C GLU A 157 -16.36 18.88 7.47
N ARG A 158 -16.45 17.61 7.06
CA ARG A 158 -17.11 17.17 5.84
C ARG A 158 -18.56 17.64 5.74
N ALA A 159 -19.03 17.84 4.50
CA ALA A 159 -20.39 18.26 4.22
C ALA A 159 -21.44 17.24 4.74
N ASP A 160 -22.62 17.73 5.11
CA ASP A 160 -23.72 16.95 5.73
C ASP A 160 -24.15 15.72 4.93
N HIS A 161 -24.03 15.76 3.60
CA HIS A 161 -24.39 14.61 2.76
C HIS A 161 -23.46 13.39 2.96
N TRP A 162 -22.31 13.56 3.64
CA TRP A 162 -21.45 12.46 4.09
C TRP A 162 -21.83 11.92 5.47
N ALA A 163 -22.84 12.50 6.15
CA ALA A 163 -23.31 11.97 7.42
C ALA A 163 -23.75 10.51 7.28
N GLY A 164 -23.36 9.67 8.26
CA GLY A 164 -23.63 8.22 8.23
C GLY A 164 -22.60 7.38 7.48
N PHE A 165 -21.70 7.98 6.68
CA PHE A 165 -20.52 7.26 6.20
C PHE A 165 -19.44 7.16 7.28
N PRO A 166 -18.57 6.11 7.25
CA PRO A 166 -17.47 6.00 8.22
C PRO A 166 -16.58 7.24 8.23
N LEU A 167 -16.30 7.76 9.41
CA LEU A 167 -15.31 8.84 9.63
C LEU A 167 -14.15 8.25 10.45
N PRO A 168 -13.04 7.90 9.79
CA PRO A 168 -11.93 7.27 10.49
C PRO A 168 -11.18 8.27 11.38
N SER A 169 -10.86 7.86 12.61
CA SER A 169 -10.05 8.64 13.55
C SER A 169 -9.03 7.73 14.22
N PRO A 170 -7.71 7.96 13.98
CA PRO A 170 -7.16 8.95 13.03
C PRO A 170 -7.46 8.59 11.57
N ARG A 171 -7.36 9.58 10.67
CA ARG A 171 -7.40 9.35 9.22
C ARG A 171 -6.31 8.34 8.83
N PRO A 172 -6.63 7.29 8.03
CA PRO A 172 -5.61 6.36 7.56
C PRO A 172 -4.59 7.08 6.66
N PRO A 173 -3.28 6.89 6.88
CA PRO A 173 -2.27 7.35 5.94
C PRO A 173 -2.49 6.74 4.57
N THR A 174 -2.24 7.53 3.52
CA THR A 174 -2.33 7.08 2.13
C THR A 174 -0.95 6.77 1.56
N LEU A 175 -0.83 5.64 0.87
CA LEU A 175 0.39 5.22 0.19
C LEU A 175 0.10 5.00 -1.29
N LEU A 176 1.00 5.41 -2.19
CA LEU A 176 0.86 5.14 -3.62
C LEU A 176 1.94 4.18 -4.12
N GLY A 177 1.51 3.11 -4.80
CA GLY A 177 2.40 2.24 -5.57
C GLY A 177 2.88 2.95 -6.83
N VAL A 178 4.20 3.06 -7.02
CA VAL A 178 4.83 3.89 -8.05
C VAL A 178 5.59 3.03 -9.05
N ASN A 179 5.30 3.20 -10.34
CA ASN A 179 6.03 2.61 -11.45
C ASN A 179 6.26 3.61 -12.62
N SER A 180 5.96 4.88 -12.40
CA SER A 180 6.15 5.95 -13.38
C SER A 180 6.41 7.30 -12.70
N LEU A 181 7.04 8.24 -13.42
CA LEU A 181 7.24 9.61 -12.94
C LEU A 181 5.92 10.34 -12.63
N GLY A 182 4.86 10.05 -13.40
CA GLY A 182 3.54 10.61 -13.14
C GLY A 182 3.00 10.19 -11.78
N LEU A 183 3.08 8.90 -11.45
CA LEU A 183 2.68 8.38 -10.14
C LEU A 183 3.58 8.87 -9.01
N ALA A 184 4.89 8.99 -9.25
CA ALA A 184 5.81 9.57 -8.26
C ALA A 184 5.43 11.00 -7.88
N ARG A 185 5.08 11.84 -8.86
CA ARG A 185 4.62 13.21 -8.60
C ARG A 185 3.26 13.24 -7.89
N ILE A 186 2.31 12.38 -8.27
CA ILE A 186 1.01 12.26 -7.57
C ILE A 186 1.24 11.84 -6.12
N ALA A 187 2.10 10.85 -5.87
CA ALA A 187 2.44 10.42 -4.51
C ALA A 187 2.95 11.60 -3.67
N GLY A 188 3.93 12.36 -4.18
CA GLY A 188 4.48 13.52 -3.48
C GLY A 188 3.45 14.61 -3.18
N THR A 189 2.53 14.90 -4.11
CA THR A 189 1.57 15.99 -3.96
C THR A 189 0.30 15.61 -3.19
N ARG A 190 -0.06 14.32 -3.09
CA ARG A 190 -1.37 13.88 -2.61
C ARG A 190 -1.35 12.81 -1.52
N CYS A 191 -0.24 12.08 -1.34
CA CYS A 191 -0.19 10.94 -0.43
C CYS A 191 0.82 11.16 0.71
N ASP A 192 0.73 10.32 1.74
CA ASP A 192 1.63 10.35 2.89
C ASP A 192 2.88 9.49 2.65
N ALA A 193 2.80 8.55 1.68
CA ALA A 193 3.88 7.65 1.36
C ALA A 193 3.90 7.23 -0.11
N MET A 194 5.05 6.69 -0.55
CA MET A 194 5.16 5.94 -1.80
C MET A 194 5.77 4.56 -1.55
N ASN A 195 5.47 3.61 -2.44
CA ASN A 195 6.13 2.31 -2.49
C ASN A 195 6.55 1.98 -3.92
N ILE A 196 7.74 1.40 -4.08
CA ILE A 196 8.34 1.04 -5.37
C ILE A 196 9.13 -0.26 -5.25
N ALA A 197 9.27 -1.02 -6.35
CA ALA A 197 10.19 -2.16 -6.36
C ALA A 197 11.64 -1.72 -6.10
N LEU A 198 12.32 -2.33 -5.14
CA LEU A 198 13.69 -1.97 -4.77
C LEU A 198 14.67 -2.11 -5.94
N ASN A 199 14.43 -3.08 -6.83
CA ASN A 199 15.25 -3.33 -8.02
C ASN A 199 14.83 -2.49 -9.24
N HIS A 200 13.89 -1.54 -9.09
CA HIS A 200 13.48 -0.70 -10.22
C HIS A 200 14.66 0.14 -10.72
N PRO A 201 15.00 0.11 -12.04
CA PRO A 201 16.21 0.76 -12.57
C PRO A 201 16.22 2.28 -12.40
N ARG A 202 15.05 2.90 -12.27
CA ARG A 202 14.88 4.35 -12.09
C ARG A 202 14.40 4.74 -10.69
N ILE A 203 14.66 3.92 -9.68
CA ILE A 203 14.15 4.15 -8.31
C ILE A 203 14.59 5.52 -7.76
N SER A 204 15.86 5.87 -7.93
CA SER A 204 16.42 7.16 -7.44
C SER A 204 15.72 8.36 -8.09
N GLU A 205 15.44 8.28 -9.40
CA GLU A 205 14.74 9.33 -10.14
C GLU A 205 13.29 9.49 -9.64
N PHE A 206 12.58 8.38 -9.38
CA PHE A 206 11.21 8.43 -8.91
C PHE A 206 11.12 8.96 -7.47
N VAL A 207 12.03 8.55 -6.60
CA VAL A 207 12.13 9.09 -5.24
C VAL A 207 12.42 10.59 -5.26
N ALA A 208 13.37 11.03 -6.08
CA ALA A 208 13.69 12.45 -6.25
C ALA A 208 12.48 13.25 -6.78
N ALA A 209 11.77 12.72 -7.79
CA ALA A 209 10.59 13.38 -8.35
C ALA A 209 9.43 13.48 -7.34
N ALA A 210 9.21 12.46 -6.51
CA ALA A 210 8.19 12.49 -5.47
C ALA A 210 8.52 13.52 -4.39
N ARG A 211 9.76 13.55 -3.91
CA ARG A 211 10.22 14.53 -2.92
C ARG A 211 10.18 15.97 -3.43
N ALA A 212 10.60 16.20 -4.67
CA ALA A 212 10.49 17.51 -5.29
C ALA A 212 9.03 17.97 -5.43
N ALA A 213 8.13 17.05 -5.81
CA ALA A 213 6.70 17.33 -5.88
C ALA A 213 6.10 17.62 -4.49
N ARG A 214 6.51 16.88 -3.45
CA ARG A 214 6.14 17.15 -2.05
C ARG A 214 6.55 18.54 -1.62
N ALA A 215 7.80 18.90 -1.83
CA ALA A 215 8.34 20.21 -1.45
C ALA A 215 7.65 21.40 -2.15
N ALA A 216 7.11 21.18 -3.34
CA ALA A 216 6.39 22.19 -4.12
C ALA A 216 4.86 22.16 -3.93
N SER A 217 4.33 21.34 -3.02
CA SER A 217 2.89 21.17 -2.79
C SER A 217 2.41 21.82 -1.50
N GLU A 218 1.11 21.86 -1.29
CA GLU A 218 0.48 22.29 -0.02
C GLU A 218 0.85 21.38 1.16
N LEU A 219 1.37 20.18 0.87
CA LEU A 219 1.85 19.23 1.88
C LEU A 219 3.35 19.42 2.22
N ALA A 220 3.98 20.50 1.73
CA ALA A 220 5.36 20.81 2.07
C ALA A 220 5.56 20.88 3.60
N GLY A 221 6.66 20.27 4.08
CA GLY A 221 6.93 20.18 5.51
C GLY A 221 6.21 19.07 6.27
N ARG A 222 5.19 18.41 5.68
CA ARG A 222 4.61 17.18 6.28
C ARG A 222 5.50 15.98 5.98
N PRO A 223 5.62 15.00 6.89
CA PRO A 223 6.34 13.77 6.64
C PRO A 223 5.90 13.10 5.34
N PHE A 224 6.83 12.45 4.65
CA PHE A 224 6.57 11.68 3.44
C PHE A 224 7.44 10.43 3.45
N GLU A 225 6.83 9.27 3.67
CA GLU A 225 7.53 8.00 3.71
C GLU A 225 7.90 7.50 2.31
N VAL A 226 9.12 6.99 2.17
CA VAL A 226 9.58 6.25 0.99
C VAL A 226 9.79 4.80 1.38
N ASN A 227 8.92 3.92 0.89
CA ASN A 227 9.02 2.48 1.11
C ASN A 227 9.43 1.78 -0.19
N ALA A 228 10.19 0.70 -0.08
CA ALA A 228 10.46 -0.18 -1.21
C ALA A 228 10.03 -1.61 -0.87
N TRP A 229 9.78 -2.43 -1.91
CA TRP A 229 9.51 -3.84 -1.73
C TRP A 229 10.54 -4.70 -2.46
N THR A 230 10.83 -5.87 -1.90
CA THR A 230 11.67 -6.91 -2.48
C THR A 230 11.19 -8.29 -2.05
N ALA A 231 11.69 -9.36 -2.67
CA ALA A 231 11.38 -10.72 -2.25
C ALA A 231 11.93 -11.00 -0.83
N LEU A 232 11.16 -11.73 -0.03
CA LEU A 232 11.61 -12.22 1.27
C LEU A 232 12.66 -13.31 1.06
N ASN A 233 13.85 -13.09 1.58
CA ASN A 233 14.95 -14.06 1.65
C ASN A 233 15.94 -13.67 2.75
N ASP A 234 16.87 -14.56 3.09
CA ASP A 234 17.83 -14.33 4.16
C ASP A 234 18.69 -13.08 3.93
N ALA A 235 19.07 -12.80 2.68
CA ALA A 235 19.85 -11.61 2.35
C ALA A 235 19.08 -10.29 2.55
N ALA A 236 17.76 -10.29 2.35
CA ALA A 236 16.93 -9.12 2.61
C ALA A 236 16.63 -8.91 4.11
N LEU A 237 16.70 -9.99 4.90
CA LEU A 237 16.59 -9.97 6.36
C LEU A 237 17.91 -9.60 7.05
N ASP A 238 19.04 -9.73 6.36
CA ASP A 238 20.37 -9.47 6.94
C ASP A 238 20.49 -7.99 7.37
N PRO A 239 20.70 -7.71 8.66
CA PRO A 239 20.89 -6.34 9.14
C PRO A 239 22.12 -5.71 8.49
N GLY A 240 21.92 -4.61 7.73
CA GLY A 240 22.98 -3.98 6.95
C GLY A 240 23.30 -4.73 5.63
N GLY A 241 22.51 -5.71 5.22
CA GLY A 241 22.58 -6.35 3.90
C GLY A 241 22.27 -5.39 2.74
N ASP A 242 22.55 -5.82 1.50
CA ASP A 242 22.46 -4.96 0.31
C ASP A 242 21.08 -4.32 0.13
N ALA A 243 19.99 -5.03 0.41
CA ALA A 243 18.64 -4.52 0.28
C ALA A 243 18.39 -3.35 1.25
N GLN A 244 18.81 -3.51 2.51
CA GLN A 244 18.63 -2.52 3.55
C GLN A 244 19.55 -1.31 3.34
N ARG A 245 20.80 -1.53 2.91
CA ARG A 245 21.71 -0.42 2.52
C ARG A 245 21.14 0.37 1.36
N ARG A 246 20.66 -0.30 0.32
CA ARG A 246 20.11 0.37 -0.88
C ARG A 246 18.92 1.27 -0.56
N ILE A 247 17.98 0.82 0.27
CA ILE A 247 16.84 1.69 0.66
C ILE A 247 17.31 2.83 1.59
N ALA A 248 18.26 2.59 2.47
CA ALA A 248 18.84 3.63 3.33
C ALA A 248 19.55 4.72 2.52
N GLU A 249 20.34 4.36 1.50
CA GLU A 249 21.00 5.30 0.57
C GLU A 249 20.01 6.21 -0.16
N LEU A 250 18.80 5.70 -0.44
CA LEU A 250 17.69 6.48 -1.01
C LEU A 250 16.99 7.37 0.04
N GLY A 251 17.42 7.31 1.31
CA GLY A 251 16.73 7.92 2.43
C GLY A 251 15.35 7.32 2.67
N GLY A 252 15.14 6.04 2.32
CA GLY A 252 13.88 5.34 2.50
C GLY A 252 13.60 5.01 3.96
N ASP A 253 12.34 4.78 4.31
CA ASP A 253 11.82 4.65 5.67
C ASP A 253 11.41 3.21 6.01
N GLY A 254 11.13 2.39 4.99
CA GLY A 254 10.68 1.02 5.19
C GLY A 254 10.98 0.10 4.01
N LEU A 255 11.20 -1.18 4.33
CA LEU A 255 11.38 -2.25 3.36
C LEU A 255 10.30 -3.30 3.55
N VAL A 256 9.51 -3.55 2.50
CA VAL A 256 8.47 -4.58 2.48
C VAL A 256 9.04 -5.86 1.89
N LEU A 257 9.01 -6.94 2.66
CA LEU A 257 9.48 -8.27 2.30
C LEU A 257 8.30 -9.11 1.82
N VAL A 258 8.30 -9.48 0.54
CA VAL A 258 7.20 -10.22 -0.11
C VAL A 258 7.53 -11.71 -0.13
N ALA A 259 6.68 -12.54 0.52
CA ALA A 259 6.78 -14.00 0.66
C ALA A 259 5.76 -14.74 -0.23
#